data_7e384c828a539ebbd3dd5bec5753e8d0
#
_entry.id   7e384c828a539ebbd3dd5bec5753e8d0
#
_cell.length_a   1.000
_cell.length_b   1.000
_cell.length_c   1.000
_cell.angle_alpha   90.00
_cell.angle_beta   90.00
_cell.angle_gamma   90.00
#
_symmetry.space_group_name_H-M   'P 1'
#
loop_
_entity.id
_entity.type
_entity.pdbx_description
1 polymer ?
#
loop_
_entity_poly.entity_id
_entity_poly.type
_entity_poly.pdbx_seq_one_letter_code
_entity_poly.pdbx_strand_id
1 'polypeptide(L)'
;KEMFHSGLRQEYNVNMNGANEKTSYYLSFGYLDDEGYIVKSGFTRYSARLRLEHQFNKNIKMGGNFAYVNTSTVATSATEEQDQTAGTNMFYVSRTMAPIYPIYKRDENGNFMYDSHGRIVYDYGDTPGMQRPVSGNSNALGSQSLDDRKNGKDYFSGNMFAEISFLKDFKFTFRAGIENDNTRQMVFQNGEYGQFTAQNGIATHYSTRNMTINLQELLTWERTFGEHSVNVLL
;
A
#
# COMPACT_ATOMS: atom_id res chain seq x y z
N LYS A 1 -16.61 -1.37 -21.96
CA LYS A 1 -17.28 -0.45 -21.00
C LYS A 1 -17.40 -1.08 -19.59
N GLU A 2 -17.65 -2.39 -19.46
CA GLU A 2 -17.91 -3.06 -18.18
C GLU A 2 -16.65 -3.30 -17.34
N MET A 3 -15.47 -3.27 -17.96
CA MET A 3 -14.18 -3.46 -17.28
C MET A 3 -13.62 -2.17 -16.68
N PHE A 4 -14.10 -1.01 -17.17
CA PHE A 4 -13.54 0.30 -16.85
C PHE A 4 -14.64 1.27 -16.47
N HIS A 5 -14.39 2.07 -15.44
CA HIS A 5 -15.27 3.13 -14.97
C HIS A 5 -14.45 4.37 -14.57
N SER A 6 -15.13 5.45 -14.29
CA SER A 6 -14.48 6.63 -13.69
C SER A 6 -14.30 6.38 -12.21
N GLY A 7 -13.08 6.43 -11.73
CA GLY A 7 -12.78 6.38 -10.31
C GLY A 7 -12.85 7.75 -9.66
N LEU A 8 -13.23 7.81 -8.39
CA LEU A 8 -13.21 9.00 -7.57
C LEU A 8 -11.96 8.97 -6.69
N ARG A 9 -11.19 10.08 -6.68
CA ARG A 9 -10.08 10.27 -5.76
C ARG A 9 -10.42 11.36 -4.76
N GLN A 10 -10.26 11.04 -3.48
CA GLN A 10 -10.48 11.95 -2.36
C GLN A 10 -9.24 11.99 -1.47
N GLU A 11 -8.79 13.19 -1.11
CA GLU A 11 -7.63 13.35 -0.22
C GLU A 11 -7.93 14.45 0.80
N TYR A 12 -7.75 14.12 2.07
CA TYR A 12 -7.96 15.03 3.18
C TYR A 12 -6.72 15.07 4.04
N ASN A 13 -6.20 16.27 4.30
CA ASN A 13 -5.04 16.48 5.14
C ASN A 13 -5.36 17.55 6.18
N VAL A 14 -5.11 17.23 7.44
CA VAL A 14 -5.21 18.16 8.56
C VAL A 14 -3.88 18.22 9.27
N ASN A 15 -3.39 19.43 9.52
CA ASN A 15 -2.18 19.62 10.28
C ASN A 15 -2.34 20.74 11.31
N MET A 16 -1.60 20.60 12.39
CA MET A 16 -1.54 21.55 13.50
C MET A 16 -0.10 21.69 13.93
N ASN A 17 0.35 22.90 14.14
CA ASN A 17 1.68 23.16 14.64
C ASN A 17 1.68 24.35 15.58
N GLY A 18 2.63 24.37 16.47
CA GLY A 18 2.83 25.48 17.39
C GLY A 18 4.21 25.44 18.00
N ALA A 19 4.65 26.60 18.47
CA ALA A 19 5.91 26.73 19.15
C ALA A 19 5.84 27.84 20.22
N ASN A 20 6.60 27.64 21.29
CA ASN A 20 6.96 28.66 22.26
C ASN A 20 8.50 28.64 22.49
N GLU A 21 9.00 29.38 23.46
CA GLU A 21 10.45 29.44 23.73
C GLU A 21 11.10 28.09 24.04
N LYS A 22 10.33 27.12 24.52
CA LYS A 22 10.85 25.81 25.00
C LYS A 22 10.35 24.62 24.21
N THR A 23 9.18 24.74 23.57
CA THR A 23 8.52 23.59 22.96
C THR A 23 8.09 23.93 21.55
N SER A 24 8.36 23.04 20.62
CA SER A 24 7.76 23.06 19.28
C SER A 24 7.09 21.71 19.00
N TYR A 25 5.93 21.77 18.36
CA TYR A 25 5.22 20.56 17.96
C TYR A 25 4.62 20.71 16.59
N TYR A 26 4.49 19.57 15.93
CA TYR A 26 3.78 19.42 14.68
C TYR A 26 3.01 18.10 14.73
N LEU A 27 1.74 18.14 14.35
CA LEU A 27 0.86 17.00 14.23
C LEU A 27 0.18 17.05 12.89
N SER A 28 0.11 15.93 12.17
CA SER A 28 -0.67 15.83 10.95
C SER A 28 -1.37 14.50 10.83
N PHE A 29 -2.54 14.53 10.18
CA PHE A 29 -3.31 13.37 9.78
C PHE A 29 -3.68 13.52 8.31
N GLY A 30 -3.56 12.43 7.57
CA GLY A 30 -3.94 12.36 6.17
C GLY A 30 -4.78 11.12 5.89
N TYR A 31 -5.75 11.28 5.03
CA TYR A 31 -6.56 10.22 4.46
C TYR A 31 -6.59 10.39 2.94
N LEU A 32 -6.36 9.30 2.22
CA LEU A 32 -6.49 9.22 0.77
C LEU A 32 -7.31 7.98 0.44
N ASP A 33 -8.29 8.17 -0.42
CA ASP A 33 -9.05 7.11 -1.06
C ASP A 33 -9.05 7.37 -2.56
N ASP A 34 -8.58 6.39 -3.33
CA ASP A 34 -8.38 6.47 -4.77
C ASP A 34 -8.99 5.24 -5.43
N GLU A 35 -10.21 5.38 -5.97
CA GLU A 35 -10.82 4.33 -6.77
C GLU A 35 -10.09 4.20 -8.09
N GLY A 36 -9.66 2.98 -8.42
CA GLY A 36 -9.07 2.69 -9.71
C GLY A 36 -10.08 2.78 -10.85
N TYR A 37 -9.62 3.04 -12.05
CA TYR A 37 -10.48 3.02 -13.24
C TYR A 37 -10.83 1.60 -13.74
N ILE A 38 -10.20 0.56 -13.20
CA ILE A 38 -10.58 -0.85 -13.38
C ILE A 38 -11.53 -1.24 -12.26
N VAL A 39 -12.61 -1.93 -12.59
CA VAL A 39 -13.56 -2.42 -11.59
C VAL A 39 -12.86 -3.20 -10.47
N LYS A 40 -13.29 -3.00 -9.23
CA LYS A 40 -12.75 -3.66 -8.03
C LYS A 40 -11.23 -3.42 -7.84
N SER A 41 -10.74 -2.24 -8.20
CA SER A 41 -9.39 -1.81 -7.89
C SER A 41 -9.40 -0.48 -7.14
N GLY A 42 -8.45 -0.30 -6.22
CA GLY A 42 -8.39 0.92 -5.44
C GLY A 42 -7.22 0.94 -4.48
N PHE A 43 -6.98 2.13 -3.94
CA PHE A 43 -5.92 2.40 -2.99
C PHE A 43 -6.43 3.30 -1.87
N THR A 44 -6.25 2.87 -0.62
CA THR A 44 -6.58 3.68 0.55
C THR A 44 -5.33 3.88 1.39
N ARG A 45 -5.11 5.09 1.90
CA ARG A 45 -3.99 5.43 2.77
C ARG A 45 -4.45 6.25 3.96
N TYR A 46 -4.06 5.82 5.14
CA TYR A 46 -4.09 6.60 6.38
C TYR A 46 -2.67 6.98 6.76
N SER A 47 -2.44 8.21 7.17
CA SER A 47 -1.14 8.67 7.64
C SER A 47 -1.28 9.55 8.86
N ALA A 48 -0.34 9.39 9.80
CA ALA A 48 -0.23 10.25 10.97
C ALA A 48 1.25 10.60 11.19
N ARG A 49 1.53 11.83 11.60
CA ARG A 49 2.87 12.26 11.99
C ARG A 49 2.78 13.13 13.23
N LEU A 50 3.71 12.88 14.15
CA LEU A 50 3.94 13.68 15.35
C LEU A 50 5.42 14.06 15.39
N ARG A 51 5.73 15.34 15.51
CA ARG A 51 7.05 15.85 15.87
C ARG A 51 6.91 16.69 17.13
N LEU A 52 7.77 16.44 18.08
CA LEU A 52 7.84 17.17 19.35
C LEU A 52 9.30 17.45 19.67
N GLU A 53 9.62 18.69 20.03
CA GLU A 53 10.91 19.08 20.59
C GLU A 53 10.66 19.91 21.84
N HIS A 54 11.42 19.64 22.88
CA HIS A 54 11.32 20.36 24.13
C HIS A 54 12.69 20.65 24.75
N GLN A 55 12.89 21.91 25.12
CA GLN A 55 14.05 22.38 25.86
C GLN A 55 13.71 22.39 27.34
N PHE A 56 14.12 21.38 28.10
CA PHE A 56 13.84 21.28 29.52
C PHE A 56 14.53 22.37 30.32
N ASN A 57 15.79 22.63 30.00
CA ASN A 57 16.59 23.71 30.57
C ASN A 57 17.72 24.07 29.57
N LYS A 58 18.62 24.98 29.95
CA LYS A 58 19.73 25.42 29.06
C LYS A 58 20.68 24.30 28.64
N ASN A 59 20.66 23.16 29.30
CA ASN A 59 21.61 22.08 29.10
C ASN A 59 20.94 20.80 28.47
N ILE A 60 19.62 20.67 28.55
CA ILE A 60 18.92 19.44 28.14
C ILE A 60 17.84 19.78 27.13
N LYS A 61 17.98 19.22 25.93
CA LYS A 61 16.99 19.25 24.86
C LYS A 61 16.65 17.83 24.44
N MET A 62 15.38 17.54 24.27
CA MET A 62 14.91 16.25 23.76
C MET A 62 13.87 16.46 22.69
N GLY A 63 13.75 15.50 21.80
CA GLY A 63 12.72 15.53 20.79
C GLY A 63 12.52 14.19 20.12
N GLY A 64 11.46 14.13 19.34
CA GLY A 64 11.13 12.96 18.54
C GLY A 64 10.28 13.30 17.32
N ASN A 65 10.36 12.46 16.32
CA ASN A 65 9.53 12.49 15.14
C ASN A 65 9.04 11.08 14.87
N PHE A 66 7.73 10.90 14.87
CA PHE A 66 7.06 9.62 14.68
C PHE A 66 6.12 9.74 13.48
N ALA A 67 6.14 8.75 12.64
CA ALA A 67 5.24 8.65 11.50
C ALA A 67 4.65 7.25 11.43
N TYR A 68 3.36 7.18 11.13
CA TYR A 68 2.66 5.94 10.85
C TYR A 68 1.91 6.08 9.54
N VAL A 69 2.02 5.06 8.70
CA VAL A 69 1.29 4.98 7.44
C VAL A 69 0.70 3.58 7.31
N ASN A 70 -0.60 3.52 7.12
CA ASN A 70 -1.30 2.30 6.73
C ASN A 70 -1.80 2.46 5.30
N THR A 71 -1.53 1.48 4.45
CA THR A 71 -2.05 1.44 3.09
C THR A 71 -2.77 0.14 2.82
N SER A 72 -3.82 0.22 2.05
CA SER A 72 -4.54 -0.93 1.51
C SER A 72 -4.71 -0.74 0.01
N THR A 73 -4.24 -1.72 -0.75
CA THR A 73 -4.40 -1.77 -2.21
C THR A 73 -5.24 -2.97 -2.57
N VAL A 74 -6.30 -2.75 -3.31
CA VAL A 74 -7.02 -3.81 -4.03
C VAL A 74 -6.58 -3.72 -5.48
N ALA A 75 -5.94 -4.78 -5.96
CA ALA A 75 -5.37 -4.81 -7.30
C ALA A 75 -6.20 -5.69 -8.25
N THR A 76 -5.96 -5.55 -9.54
CA THR A 76 -6.51 -6.47 -10.53
C THR A 76 -5.93 -7.87 -10.34
N SER A 77 -6.65 -8.90 -10.76
CA SER A 77 -6.23 -10.30 -10.65
C SER A 77 -4.89 -10.60 -11.37
N ALA A 78 -4.54 -9.82 -12.36
CA ALA A 78 -3.32 -9.99 -13.16
C ALA A 78 -2.44 -8.72 -13.11
N THR A 79 -1.50 -8.65 -12.16
CA THR A 79 -0.59 -7.50 -11.99
C THR A 79 0.89 -7.87 -12.08
N GLU A 80 1.24 -9.14 -12.22
CA GLU A 80 2.64 -9.58 -12.32
C GLU A 80 3.09 -9.76 -13.77
N GLU A 81 4.38 -9.62 -14.02
CA GLU A 81 4.97 -9.73 -15.36
C GLU A 81 4.64 -11.07 -16.05
N GLN A 82 4.49 -12.13 -15.30
CA GLN A 82 4.15 -13.46 -15.78
C GLN A 82 2.72 -13.57 -16.32
N ASP A 83 1.83 -12.66 -15.89
CA ASP A 83 0.40 -12.67 -16.24
C ASP A 83 0.03 -11.68 -17.35
N GLN A 84 1.00 -11.06 -18.01
CA GLN A 84 0.73 -10.05 -19.06
C GLN A 84 -0.07 -10.59 -20.25
N THR A 85 0.01 -11.89 -20.49
CA THR A 85 -0.73 -12.60 -21.54
C THR A 85 -1.89 -13.43 -21.01
N ALA A 86 -2.11 -13.42 -19.69
CA ALA A 86 -3.16 -14.22 -19.08
C ALA A 86 -4.54 -13.67 -19.44
N GLY A 87 -5.47 -14.57 -19.66
CA GLY A 87 -6.88 -14.23 -19.95
C GLY A 87 -7.60 -13.53 -18.80
N THR A 88 -6.94 -13.32 -17.66
CA THR A 88 -7.38 -12.52 -16.51
C THR A 88 -6.93 -11.06 -16.58
N ASN A 89 -5.97 -10.73 -17.47
CA ASN A 89 -5.49 -9.37 -17.63
C ASN A 89 -6.48 -8.55 -18.47
N MET A 90 -7.12 -7.55 -17.84
CA MET A 90 -8.13 -6.69 -18.46
C MET A 90 -7.62 -5.96 -19.72
N PHE A 91 -6.36 -5.49 -19.70
CA PHE A 91 -5.77 -4.80 -20.85
C PHE A 91 -5.47 -5.76 -22.01
N TYR A 92 -4.93 -6.91 -21.69
CA TYR A 92 -4.67 -7.93 -22.70
C TYR A 92 -5.98 -8.36 -23.37
N VAL A 93 -6.97 -8.72 -22.56
CA VAL A 93 -8.29 -9.16 -23.06
C VAL A 93 -8.98 -8.06 -23.87
N SER A 94 -8.93 -6.80 -23.42
CA SER A 94 -9.55 -5.69 -24.16
C SER A 94 -8.96 -5.43 -25.54
N ARG A 95 -7.71 -5.88 -25.77
CA ARG A 95 -7.02 -5.72 -27.07
C ARG A 95 -7.08 -6.96 -27.96
N THR A 96 -7.14 -8.14 -27.35
CA THR A 96 -7.01 -9.42 -28.08
C THR A 96 -8.35 -10.12 -28.27
N MET A 97 -9.31 -9.86 -27.39
CA MET A 97 -10.62 -10.50 -27.47
C MET A 97 -11.56 -9.70 -28.37
N ALA A 98 -12.04 -10.33 -29.39
CA ALA A 98 -13.01 -9.71 -30.28
C ALA A 98 -14.35 -9.47 -29.56
N PRO A 99 -15.07 -8.38 -29.86
CA PRO A 99 -16.32 -8.02 -29.18
C PRO A 99 -17.49 -8.99 -29.44
N ILE A 100 -17.33 -9.93 -30.36
CA ILE A 100 -18.30 -10.99 -30.63
C ILE A 100 -18.39 -12.01 -29.50
N TYR A 101 -17.30 -12.17 -28.70
CA TYR A 101 -17.29 -13.13 -27.59
C TYR A 101 -18.00 -12.56 -26.37
N PRO A 102 -19.01 -13.30 -25.82
CA PRO A 102 -19.81 -12.82 -24.72
C PRO A 102 -18.99 -12.77 -23.41
N ILE A 103 -19.34 -11.82 -22.54
CA ILE A 103 -18.83 -11.76 -21.16
C ILE A 103 -19.66 -12.66 -20.25
N TYR A 104 -20.98 -12.68 -20.49
CA TYR A 104 -21.94 -13.43 -19.68
C TYR A 104 -22.57 -14.55 -20.50
N LYS A 105 -22.79 -15.69 -19.87
CA LYS A 105 -23.43 -16.83 -20.48
C LYS A 105 -24.90 -16.54 -20.75
N ARG A 106 -25.38 -16.99 -21.91
CA ARG A 106 -26.79 -16.84 -22.34
C ARG A 106 -27.36 -18.18 -22.70
N ASP A 107 -28.67 -18.31 -22.50
CA ASP A 107 -29.46 -19.45 -22.98
C ASP A 107 -29.73 -19.36 -24.51
N GLU A 108 -30.41 -20.36 -25.06
CA GLU A 108 -30.76 -20.45 -26.50
C GLU A 108 -31.69 -19.28 -26.91
N ASN A 109 -32.40 -18.65 -25.99
CA ASN A 109 -33.29 -17.52 -26.24
C ASN A 109 -32.58 -16.16 -26.07
N GLY A 110 -31.27 -16.16 -25.71
CA GLY A 110 -30.47 -14.97 -25.52
C GLY A 110 -30.59 -14.34 -24.13
N ASN A 111 -31.29 -14.95 -23.17
CA ASN A 111 -31.38 -14.45 -21.80
C ASN A 111 -30.13 -14.78 -20.99
N PHE A 112 -29.81 -13.94 -20.00
CA PHE A 112 -28.71 -14.22 -19.08
C PHE A 112 -29.00 -15.48 -18.24
N MET A 113 -27.97 -16.31 -18.09
CA MET A 113 -28.00 -17.44 -17.18
C MET A 113 -27.56 -17.03 -15.78
N TYR A 114 -28.20 -17.62 -14.77
CA TYR A 114 -27.92 -17.39 -13.36
C TYR A 114 -27.54 -18.68 -12.68
N ASP A 115 -26.63 -18.60 -11.70
CA ASP A 115 -26.24 -19.73 -10.86
C ASP A 115 -27.30 -19.99 -9.74
N SER A 116 -27.05 -21.01 -8.92
CA SER A 116 -27.92 -21.36 -7.77
C SER A 116 -28.03 -20.27 -6.70
N HIS A 117 -27.15 -19.26 -6.75
CA HIS A 117 -27.14 -18.13 -5.82
C HIS A 117 -27.75 -16.85 -6.45
N GLY A 118 -28.29 -16.95 -7.67
CA GLY A 118 -28.85 -15.81 -8.39
C GLY A 118 -27.83 -14.85 -8.98
N ARG A 119 -26.56 -15.24 -9.10
CA ARG A 119 -25.50 -14.43 -9.72
C ARG A 119 -25.46 -14.73 -11.23
N ILE A 120 -25.23 -13.72 -12.06
CA ILE A 120 -25.03 -13.90 -13.49
C ILE A 120 -23.78 -14.77 -13.73
N VAL A 121 -23.92 -15.80 -14.55
CA VAL A 121 -22.82 -16.69 -14.92
C VAL A 121 -21.95 -16.05 -15.97
N TYR A 122 -20.66 -15.99 -15.72
CA TYR A 122 -19.68 -15.52 -16.72
C TYR A 122 -19.38 -16.59 -17.75
N ASP A 123 -19.20 -16.18 -19.01
CA ASP A 123 -18.79 -17.07 -20.10
C ASP A 123 -17.27 -17.26 -20.08
N TYR A 124 -16.84 -18.48 -19.83
CA TYR A 124 -15.41 -18.87 -19.85
C TYR A 124 -14.98 -19.54 -21.15
N GLY A 125 -15.75 -19.34 -22.24
CA GLY A 125 -15.45 -19.89 -23.56
C GLY A 125 -16.02 -21.29 -23.77
N ASP A 126 -16.99 -21.70 -22.96
CA ASP A 126 -17.69 -22.99 -22.99
C ASP A 126 -19.03 -22.92 -23.72
N THR A 127 -19.44 -21.77 -24.26
CA THR A 127 -20.64 -21.64 -25.08
C THR A 127 -20.43 -22.33 -26.41
N PRO A 128 -21.29 -23.31 -26.80
CA PRO A 128 -21.18 -24.00 -28.06
C PRO A 128 -21.18 -23.05 -29.28
N GLY A 129 -20.23 -23.26 -30.20
CA GLY A 129 -20.07 -22.41 -31.38
C GLY A 129 -19.39 -21.08 -31.20
N MET A 130 -19.04 -20.72 -29.93
CA MET A 130 -18.34 -19.47 -29.56
C MET A 130 -17.02 -19.71 -28.87
N GLN A 131 -16.31 -20.76 -29.29
CA GLN A 131 -14.99 -21.05 -28.70
C GLN A 131 -14.00 -19.93 -29.03
N ARG A 132 -13.28 -19.49 -28.00
CA ARG A 132 -12.31 -18.40 -28.11
C ARG A 132 -11.00 -18.88 -28.72
N PRO A 133 -10.42 -18.16 -29.69
CA PRO A 133 -9.15 -18.55 -30.32
C PRO A 133 -7.96 -18.36 -29.37
N VAL A 134 -8.10 -17.48 -28.37
CA VAL A 134 -7.10 -17.18 -27.34
C VAL A 134 -7.79 -17.10 -25.97
N SER A 135 -7.04 -17.36 -24.93
CA SER A 135 -7.55 -17.27 -23.55
C SER A 135 -8.81 -18.11 -23.31
N GLY A 136 -8.84 -19.32 -23.85
CA GLY A 136 -9.86 -20.33 -23.54
C GLY A 136 -9.89 -20.60 -22.04
N ASN A 137 -11.06 -20.91 -21.50
CA ASN A 137 -11.29 -21.18 -20.09
C ASN A 137 -10.91 -19.98 -19.17
N SER A 138 -11.09 -18.75 -19.66
CA SER A 138 -10.84 -17.54 -18.88
C SER A 138 -11.87 -16.46 -19.18
N ASN A 139 -12.14 -15.62 -18.20
CA ASN A 139 -12.97 -14.42 -18.33
C ASN A 139 -12.39 -13.34 -17.42
N ALA A 140 -11.80 -12.30 -18.01
CA ALA A 140 -11.11 -11.26 -17.25
C ALA A 140 -12.05 -10.55 -16.26
N LEU A 141 -13.29 -10.24 -16.65
CA LEU A 141 -14.26 -9.61 -15.77
C LEU A 141 -14.77 -10.58 -14.70
N GLY A 142 -15.00 -11.84 -15.06
CA GLY A 142 -15.38 -12.90 -14.12
C GLY A 142 -14.30 -13.12 -13.06
N SER A 143 -13.05 -13.29 -13.49
CA SER A 143 -11.92 -13.42 -12.57
C SER A 143 -11.77 -12.19 -11.67
N GLN A 144 -11.83 -10.97 -12.22
CA GLN A 144 -11.77 -9.74 -11.41
C GLN A 144 -12.90 -9.64 -10.38
N SER A 145 -14.08 -10.18 -10.69
CA SER A 145 -15.23 -10.13 -9.78
C SER A 145 -15.17 -11.19 -8.67
N LEU A 146 -14.64 -12.37 -8.98
CA LEU A 146 -14.61 -13.53 -8.09
C LEU A 146 -13.29 -13.68 -7.32
N ASP A 147 -12.17 -13.22 -7.91
CA ASP A 147 -10.87 -13.26 -7.27
C ASP A 147 -10.64 -12.04 -6.39
N ASP A 148 -9.80 -12.19 -5.38
CA ASP A 148 -9.36 -11.10 -4.52
C ASP A 148 -7.83 -11.01 -4.52
N ARG A 149 -7.32 -9.78 -4.70
CA ARG A 149 -5.91 -9.48 -4.51
C ARG A 149 -5.79 -8.22 -3.66
N LYS A 150 -5.38 -8.42 -2.42
CA LYS A 150 -5.24 -7.35 -1.44
C LYS A 150 -3.81 -7.27 -0.96
N ASN A 151 -3.27 -6.06 -0.91
CA ASN A 151 -1.96 -5.78 -0.36
C ASN A 151 -2.11 -4.71 0.71
N GLY A 152 -1.89 -5.08 1.96
CA GLY A 152 -1.91 -4.18 3.11
C GLY A 152 -0.50 -3.94 3.62
N LYS A 153 -0.16 -2.69 3.91
CA LYS A 153 1.13 -2.31 4.47
C LYS A 153 0.94 -1.40 5.67
N ASP A 154 1.61 -1.77 6.76
CA ASP A 154 1.77 -0.94 7.95
C ASP A 154 3.22 -0.50 8.03
N TYR A 155 3.47 0.79 8.00
CA TYR A 155 4.80 1.37 8.16
C TYR A 155 4.82 2.30 9.36
N PHE A 156 5.72 2.04 10.28
CA PHE A 156 6.02 2.90 11.41
C PHE A 156 7.47 3.34 11.36
N SER A 157 7.72 4.64 11.52
CA SER A 157 9.04 5.23 11.67
C SER A 157 9.05 6.13 12.89
N GLY A 158 10.01 5.92 13.78
CA GLY A 158 10.21 6.70 14.96
C GLY A 158 11.68 7.09 15.11
N ASN A 159 11.95 8.37 15.33
CA ASN A 159 13.28 8.88 15.66
C ASN A 159 13.17 9.76 16.88
N MET A 160 14.03 9.54 17.86
CA MET A 160 14.14 10.36 19.06
C MET A 160 15.59 10.78 19.29
N PHE A 161 15.76 11.91 19.94
CA PHE A 161 17.07 12.39 20.34
C PHE A 161 17.03 13.01 21.74
N ALA A 162 18.17 12.94 22.41
CA ALA A 162 18.46 13.67 23.63
C ALA A 162 19.82 14.34 23.49
N GLU A 163 19.86 15.64 23.72
CA GLU A 163 21.08 16.46 23.76
C GLU A 163 21.31 16.93 25.17
N ILE A 164 22.51 16.68 25.69
CA ILE A 164 22.94 17.08 27.05
C ILE A 164 24.24 17.86 26.92
N SER A 165 24.19 19.15 27.24
CA SER A 165 25.39 20.01 27.30
C SER A 165 25.92 20.04 28.74
N PHE A 166 27.21 19.82 28.90
CA PHE A 166 27.86 19.79 30.20
C PHE A 166 29.29 20.34 30.13
N LEU A 167 29.86 20.70 31.26
CA LEU A 167 31.22 21.29 31.39
C LEU A 167 31.48 22.44 30.36
N LYS A 168 30.48 23.20 30.00
CA LYS A 168 30.46 24.32 29.06
C LYS A 168 30.81 23.99 27.60
N ASP A 169 31.81 23.13 27.40
CA ASP A 169 32.42 22.87 26.09
C ASP A 169 32.01 21.52 25.48
N PHE A 170 31.25 20.69 26.25
CA PHE A 170 30.85 19.35 25.83
C PHE A 170 29.36 19.26 25.59
N LYS A 171 29.00 18.56 24.48
CA LYS A 171 27.63 18.16 24.17
C LYS A 171 27.59 16.67 23.82
N PHE A 172 26.81 15.93 24.57
CA PHE A 172 26.47 14.54 24.27
C PHE A 172 25.12 14.50 23.54
N THR A 173 25.06 13.81 22.43
CA THR A 173 23.84 13.61 21.66
C THR A 173 23.58 12.12 21.53
N PHE A 174 22.47 11.65 22.06
CA PHE A 174 21.96 10.31 21.83
C PHE A 174 20.83 10.37 20.82
N ARG A 175 20.86 9.48 19.83
CA ARG A 175 19.77 9.32 18.84
C ARG A 175 19.38 7.86 18.78
N ALA A 176 18.07 7.60 18.77
CA ALA A 176 17.49 6.28 18.55
C ALA A 176 16.46 6.36 17.43
N GLY A 177 16.57 5.45 16.51
CA GLY A 177 15.63 5.32 15.39
C GLY A 177 15.08 3.90 15.32
N ILE A 178 13.80 3.78 14.99
CA ILE A 178 13.15 2.52 14.70
C ILE A 178 12.31 2.68 13.43
N GLU A 179 12.43 1.71 12.54
CA GLU A 179 11.56 1.55 11.37
C GLU A 179 10.97 0.14 11.39
N ASN A 180 9.68 0.04 11.20
CA ASN A 180 9.00 -1.24 11.09
C ASN A 180 8.07 -1.20 9.87
N ASP A 181 8.34 -2.08 8.93
CA ASP A 181 7.58 -2.30 7.70
C ASP A 181 6.95 -3.68 7.77
N ASN A 182 5.64 -3.73 7.77
CA ASN A 182 4.88 -4.97 7.81
C ASN A 182 3.94 -5.02 6.60
N THR A 183 4.27 -5.85 5.62
CA THR A 183 3.48 -6.03 4.39
C THR A 183 2.77 -7.37 4.43
N ARG A 184 1.47 -7.36 4.15
CA ARG A 184 0.61 -8.53 4.05
C ARG A 184 -0.06 -8.55 2.70
N GLN A 185 0.18 -9.59 1.94
CA GLN A 185 -0.44 -9.81 0.64
C GLN A 185 -1.35 -11.04 0.73
N MET A 186 -2.57 -10.86 0.26
CA MET A 186 -3.54 -11.94 0.10
C MET A 186 -3.94 -12.03 -1.37
N VAL A 187 -3.81 -13.22 -1.94
CA VAL A 187 -4.29 -13.55 -3.28
C VAL A 187 -5.27 -14.70 -3.13
N PHE A 188 -6.49 -14.48 -3.56
CA PHE A 188 -7.52 -15.51 -3.66
C PHE A 188 -7.95 -15.64 -5.12
N GLN A 189 -7.86 -16.85 -5.63
CA GLN A 189 -8.30 -17.23 -6.97
C GLN A 189 -9.43 -18.23 -6.83
N ASN A 190 -10.59 -17.92 -7.39
CA ASN A 190 -11.80 -18.68 -7.20
C ASN A 190 -11.71 -20.09 -7.82
N GLY A 191 -12.42 -21.03 -7.21
CA GLY A 191 -12.53 -22.42 -7.70
C GLY A 191 -13.84 -22.74 -8.42
N GLU A 192 -14.73 -21.76 -8.58
CA GLU A 192 -16.03 -22.00 -9.21
C GLU A 192 -15.93 -21.99 -10.74
N TYR A 193 -15.13 -21.07 -11.28
CA TYR A 193 -14.97 -20.86 -12.71
C TYR A 193 -13.53 -20.55 -13.09
N GLY A 194 -13.12 -20.94 -14.29
CA GLY A 194 -11.86 -20.56 -14.87
C GLY A 194 -10.71 -21.52 -14.60
N GLN A 195 -9.51 -20.99 -14.45
CA GLN A 195 -8.26 -21.78 -14.48
C GLN A 195 -8.02 -22.65 -13.25
N PHE A 196 -8.62 -22.31 -12.11
CA PHE A 196 -8.34 -22.95 -10.80
C PHE A 196 -9.48 -23.82 -10.29
N THR A 197 -10.45 -24.16 -11.16
CA THR A 197 -11.55 -25.06 -10.84
C THR A 197 -11.10 -26.46 -10.45
N ALA A 198 -10.06 -26.99 -11.09
CA ALA A 198 -9.50 -28.32 -10.78
C ALA A 198 -8.89 -28.41 -9.37
N GLN A 199 -8.46 -27.26 -8.80
CA GLN A 199 -7.89 -27.14 -7.46
C GLN A 199 -8.91 -26.67 -6.41
N ASN A 200 -10.18 -26.46 -6.78
CA ASN A 200 -11.21 -25.83 -5.94
C ASN A 200 -10.79 -24.42 -5.45
N GLY A 201 -10.03 -23.69 -6.26
CA GLY A 201 -9.48 -22.40 -5.93
C GLY A 201 -8.14 -22.46 -5.20
N ILE A 202 -7.48 -21.30 -5.14
CA ILE A 202 -6.19 -21.12 -4.47
C ILE A 202 -6.26 -19.89 -3.57
N ALA A 203 -5.82 -20.03 -2.34
CA ALA A 203 -5.59 -18.90 -1.43
C ALA A 203 -4.12 -18.84 -1.04
N THR A 204 -3.49 -17.70 -1.29
CA THR A 204 -2.08 -17.50 -0.98
C THR A 204 -1.93 -16.29 -0.07
N HIS A 205 -1.19 -16.47 1.01
CA HIS A 205 -0.85 -15.42 1.97
C HIS A 205 0.65 -15.23 2.04
N TYR A 206 1.10 -14.00 1.81
CA TYR A 206 2.47 -13.58 2.07
C TYR A 206 2.47 -12.56 3.19
N SER A 207 3.40 -12.71 4.12
CA SER A 207 3.63 -11.74 5.19
C SER A 207 5.13 -11.49 5.29
N THR A 208 5.53 -10.23 5.16
CA THR A 208 6.92 -9.80 5.30
C THR A 208 6.98 -8.72 6.37
N ARG A 209 7.88 -8.87 7.31
CA ARG A 209 8.16 -7.88 8.34
C ARG A 209 9.63 -7.53 8.34
N ASN A 210 9.92 -6.26 8.13
CA ASN A 210 11.25 -5.69 8.25
C ASN A 210 11.28 -4.74 9.45
N MET A 211 12.25 -4.89 10.31
CA MET A 211 12.46 -4.01 11.45
C MET A 211 13.91 -3.58 11.50
N THR A 212 14.12 -2.27 11.52
CA THR A 212 15.45 -1.66 11.63
C THR A 212 15.52 -0.81 12.88
N ILE A 213 16.58 -0.96 13.65
CA ILE A 213 16.87 -0.14 14.83
C ILE A 213 18.23 0.50 14.60
N ASN A 214 18.29 1.81 14.76
CA ASN A 214 19.51 2.60 14.68
C ASN A 214 19.74 3.30 16.03
N LEU A 215 20.95 3.17 16.57
CA LEU A 215 21.40 3.88 17.75
C LEU A 215 22.67 4.66 17.39
N GLN A 216 22.74 5.91 17.80
CA GLN A 216 23.88 6.79 17.57
C GLN A 216 24.19 7.54 18.84
N GLU A 217 25.45 7.56 19.20
CA GLU A 217 26.00 8.29 20.32
C GLU A 217 27.10 9.20 19.79
N LEU A 218 27.00 10.48 20.07
CA LEU A 218 27.95 11.49 19.61
C LEU A 218 28.38 12.35 20.80
N LEU A 219 29.68 12.47 20.98
CA LEU A 219 30.26 13.42 21.93
C LEU A 219 30.97 14.52 21.14
N THR A 220 30.49 15.74 21.29
CA THR A 220 31.10 16.92 20.67
C THR A 220 31.80 17.73 21.75
N TRP A 221 33.05 18.10 21.49
CA TRP A 221 33.78 19.10 22.26
C TRP A 221 34.05 20.30 21.37
N GLU A 222 33.65 21.49 21.83
CA GLU A 222 33.83 22.74 21.10
C GLU A 222 34.38 23.81 22.04
N ARG A 223 35.49 24.42 21.64
CA ARG A 223 36.11 25.48 22.42
C ARG A 223 36.79 26.55 21.53
N THR A 224 36.60 27.78 21.91
CA THR A 224 37.22 28.95 21.27
C THR A 224 38.41 29.43 22.06
N PHE A 225 39.53 29.59 21.42
CA PHE A 225 40.79 30.10 21.93
C PHE A 225 41.18 31.37 21.19
N GLY A 226 40.81 32.51 21.72
CA GLY A 226 41.03 33.78 21.03
C GLY A 226 40.21 33.83 19.70
N GLU A 227 40.91 33.93 18.58
CA GLU A 227 40.29 33.96 17.22
C GLU A 227 40.12 32.51 16.65
N HIS A 228 40.60 31.51 17.30
CA HIS A 228 40.54 30.12 16.82
C HIS A 228 39.43 29.31 17.52
N SER A 229 38.59 28.66 16.73
CA SER A 229 37.58 27.71 17.23
C SER A 229 37.96 26.30 16.83
N VAL A 230 37.94 25.39 17.80
CA VAL A 230 38.22 23.95 17.62
C VAL A 230 36.98 23.16 17.95
N ASN A 231 36.60 22.27 17.04
CA ASN A 231 35.48 21.35 17.21
C ASN A 231 36.00 19.92 17.00
N VAL A 232 35.73 19.04 17.96
CA VAL A 232 36.08 17.62 17.90
C VAL A 232 34.81 16.82 18.08
N LEU A 233 34.59 15.88 17.18
CA LEU A 233 33.46 14.96 17.18
C LEU A 233 33.99 13.53 17.38
N LEU A 234 33.39 12.82 18.34
CA LEU A 234 33.66 11.41 18.66
C LEU A 234 32.37 10.60 18.59
#